data_432b512a453f445cdd206a6134886cc7
#
_entry.id   432b512a453f445cdd206a6134886cc7
#
_cell.length_a   1.000
_cell.length_b   1.000
_cell.length_c   1.000
_cell.angle_alpha   90.00
_cell.angle_beta   90.00
_cell.angle_gamma   90.00
#
_symmetry.space_group_name_H-M   'P 1'
#
loop_
_entity.id
_entity.type
_entity.pdbx_description
1 polymer ?
#
loop_
_entity_poly.entity_id
_entity_poly.type
_entity_poly.pdbx_seq_one_letter_code
_entity_poly.pdbx_strand_id
1 'polypeptide(L)'
;MKTKQLFYLIGLIVIGVLSWIMADTFMQPSIKDLKMDFNEVSKFRNPNNTGPIKRVYIVTVSDTLWQEMEKYGKMMPHTKYGNTQVYFFSEKGEYPQKVEGAEPYFKTEYNSYCLGKFEKRAMGEEGFVKYPFH
;
A
#
# COMPACT_ATOMS: atom_id res chain seq x y z
N MET A 1 -27.29 -43.12 3.73
CA MET A 1 -27.77 -41.73 3.83
C MET A 1 -28.75 -41.46 2.71
N LYS A 2 -29.92 -40.93 3.03
CA LYS A 2 -30.91 -40.57 2.00
C LYS A 2 -30.41 -39.39 1.19
N THR A 3 -30.75 -39.34 -0.10
CA THR A 3 -30.32 -38.29 -1.02
C THR A 3 -30.63 -36.89 -0.50
N LYS A 4 -31.80 -36.67 0.12
CA LYS A 4 -32.18 -35.38 0.71
C LYS A 4 -31.24 -34.95 1.84
N GLN A 5 -30.84 -35.88 2.69
CA GLN A 5 -29.90 -35.59 3.80
C GLN A 5 -28.53 -35.23 3.26
N LEU A 6 -28.09 -35.87 2.19
CA LEU A 6 -26.84 -35.56 1.52
C LEU A 6 -26.85 -34.12 0.97
N PHE A 7 -27.95 -33.73 0.31
CA PHE A 7 -28.10 -32.35 -0.19
C PHE A 7 -28.05 -31.32 0.92
N TYR A 8 -28.71 -31.57 2.05
CA TYR A 8 -28.67 -30.67 3.19
C TYR A 8 -27.27 -30.57 3.80
N LEU A 9 -26.54 -31.67 3.86
CA LEU A 9 -25.18 -31.69 4.38
C LEU A 9 -24.24 -30.88 3.47
N ILE A 10 -24.32 -31.07 2.17
CA ILE A 10 -23.52 -30.31 1.19
C ILE A 10 -23.87 -28.83 1.26
N GLY A 11 -25.13 -28.47 1.31
CA GLY A 11 -25.59 -27.09 1.45
C GLY A 11 -25.04 -26.41 2.70
N LEU A 12 -25.04 -27.12 3.82
CA LEU A 12 -24.49 -26.61 5.08
C LEU A 12 -22.99 -26.34 4.98
N ILE A 13 -22.24 -27.25 4.36
CA ILE A 13 -20.80 -27.09 4.16
C ILE A 13 -20.51 -25.88 3.25
N VAL A 14 -21.25 -25.72 2.16
CA VAL A 14 -21.11 -24.60 1.24
C VAL A 14 -21.38 -23.27 1.94
N ILE A 15 -22.45 -23.18 2.71
CA ILE A 15 -22.79 -21.98 3.48
C ILE A 15 -21.68 -21.65 4.48
N GLY A 16 -21.13 -22.63 5.17
CA GLY A 16 -20.04 -22.45 6.13
C GLY A 16 -18.78 -21.89 5.48
N VAL A 17 -18.40 -22.44 4.32
CA VAL A 17 -17.22 -22.00 3.56
C VAL A 17 -17.41 -20.58 3.03
N LEU A 18 -18.58 -20.28 2.46
CA LEU A 18 -18.88 -18.92 1.98
C LEU A 18 -18.88 -17.89 3.12
N SER A 19 -19.41 -18.25 4.27
CA SER A 19 -19.41 -17.37 5.46
C SER A 19 -17.99 -17.09 5.92
N TRP A 20 -17.10 -18.08 5.91
CA TRP A 20 -15.71 -17.90 6.26
C TRP A 20 -15.02 -16.94 5.28
N ILE A 21 -15.17 -17.15 3.98
CA ILE A 21 -14.58 -16.31 2.95
C ILE A 21 -15.03 -14.85 3.12
N MET A 22 -16.33 -14.64 3.34
CA MET A 22 -16.87 -13.29 3.54
C MET A 22 -16.32 -12.64 4.81
N ALA A 23 -16.26 -13.37 5.92
CA ALA A 23 -15.73 -12.86 7.17
C ALA A 23 -14.25 -12.47 7.04
N ASP A 24 -13.44 -13.31 6.38
CA ASP A 24 -12.02 -13.04 6.12
C ASP A 24 -11.86 -11.77 5.27
N THR A 25 -12.66 -11.62 4.23
CA THR A 25 -12.64 -10.46 3.34
C THR A 25 -12.98 -9.17 4.09
N PHE A 26 -14.00 -9.18 4.96
CA PHE A 26 -14.41 -8.01 5.73
C PHE A 26 -13.47 -7.68 6.88
N MET A 27 -12.71 -8.64 7.37
CA MET A 27 -11.76 -8.44 8.47
C MET A 27 -10.37 -8.02 8.01
N GLN A 28 -10.10 -7.98 6.71
CA GLN A 28 -8.81 -7.53 6.20
C GLN A 28 -8.60 -6.04 6.50
N PRO A 29 -7.39 -5.65 6.98
CA PRO A 29 -7.11 -4.25 7.24
C PRO A 29 -7.19 -3.43 5.95
N SER A 30 -7.74 -2.24 6.05
CA SER A 30 -7.83 -1.31 4.93
C SER A 30 -7.24 0.05 5.33
N ILE A 31 -7.01 0.90 4.34
CA ILE A 31 -6.51 2.27 4.55
C ILE A 31 -7.43 3.04 5.50
N LYS A 32 -8.73 2.75 5.47
CA LYS A 32 -9.73 3.39 6.35
C LYS A 32 -9.57 3.02 7.82
N ASP A 33 -8.90 1.92 8.12
CA ASP A 33 -8.67 1.46 9.50
C ASP A 33 -7.45 2.14 10.14
N LEU A 34 -6.72 2.94 9.40
CA LEU A 34 -5.58 3.67 9.90
C LEU A 34 -6.01 4.88 10.73
N LYS A 35 -5.18 5.24 11.73
CA LYS A 35 -5.50 6.27 12.72
C LYS A 35 -5.35 7.70 12.21
N MET A 36 -4.89 7.89 10.99
CA MET A 36 -4.75 9.21 10.38
C MET A 36 -5.17 9.17 8.92
N ASP A 37 -5.36 10.35 8.34
CA ASP A 37 -5.77 10.46 6.95
C ASP A 37 -4.56 10.41 6.02
N PHE A 38 -4.67 9.60 4.97
CA PHE A 38 -3.70 9.50 3.90
C PHE A 38 -4.35 9.94 2.59
N ASN A 39 -3.65 10.75 1.82
CA ASN A 39 -4.11 11.19 0.52
C ASN A 39 -3.03 10.94 -0.53
N GLU A 40 -3.32 10.11 -1.52
CA GLU A 40 -2.42 9.85 -2.63
C GLU A 40 -2.45 11.05 -3.59
N VAL A 41 -1.36 11.79 -3.63
CA VAL A 41 -1.22 12.98 -4.48
C VAL A 41 -0.89 12.59 -5.91
N SER A 42 0.05 11.68 -6.08
CA SER A 42 0.52 11.23 -7.39
C SER A 42 1.10 9.84 -7.30
N LYS A 43 1.07 9.13 -8.41
CA LYS A 43 1.67 7.80 -8.53
C LYS A 43 2.33 7.65 -9.89
N PHE A 44 3.35 6.82 -9.94
CA PHE A 44 4.03 6.46 -11.17
C PHE A 44 4.18 4.94 -11.24
N ARG A 45 4.01 4.39 -12.41
CA ARG A 45 4.35 3.01 -12.73
C ARG A 45 5.02 2.99 -14.09
N ASN A 46 6.14 2.26 -14.21
CA ASN A 46 6.83 2.14 -15.49
C ASN A 46 5.94 1.43 -16.53
N PRO A 47 6.12 1.73 -17.84
CA PRO A 47 5.34 1.07 -18.89
C PRO A 47 5.53 -0.45 -18.89
N ASN A 48 4.52 -1.17 -19.39
CA ASN A 48 4.59 -2.62 -19.53
C ASN A 48 5.77 -3.02 -20.42
N ASN A 49 6.39 -4.15 -20.12
CA ASN A 49 7.52 -4.73 -20.88
C ASN A 49 8.81 -3.90 -20.84
N THR A 50 8.99 -3.05 -19.83
CA THR A 50 10.21 -2.25 -19.64
C THR A 50 11.09 -2.77 -18.50
N GLY A 51 10.86 -4.01 -18.06
CA GLY A 51 11.58 -4.63 -16.95
C GLY A 51 10.71 -4.84 -15.72
N PRO A 52 11.31 -5.07 -14.55
CA PRO A 52 10.55 -5.23 -13.30
C PRO A 52 9.64 -4.03 -13.03
N ILE A 53 8.47 -4.30 -12.47
CA ILE A 53 7.48 -3.26 -12.21
C ILE A 53 7.98 -2.33 -11.10
N LYS A 54 8.05 -1.04 -11.39
CA LYS A 54 8.44 0.00 -10.46
C LYS A 54 7.25 0.91 -10.20
N ARG A 55 6.91 1.07 -8.91
CA ARG A 55 5.82 1.94 -8.48
C ARG A 55 6.35 2.97 -7.50
N VAL A 56 6.00 4.23 -7.71
CA VAL A 56 6.37 5.33 -6.81
C VAL A 56 5.13 6.13 -6.49
N TYR A 57 4.91 6.39 -5.20
CA TYR A 57 3.74 7.12 -4.71
C TYR A 57 4.18 8.33 -3.90
N ILE A 58 3.47 9.44 -4.08
CA ILE A 58 3.57 10.62 -3.22
C ILE A 58 2.27 10.70 -2.43
N VAL A 59 2.38 10.65 -1.10
CA VAL A 59 1.23 10.59 -0.19
C VAL A 59 1.37 11.67 0.88
N THR A 60 0.28 12.42 1.09
CA THR A 60 0.23 13.37 2.21
C THR A 60 -0.47 12.74 3.41
N VAL A 61 -0.04 13.15 4.60
CA VAL A 61 -0.56 12.63 5.87
C VAL A 61 -1.04 13.78 6.75
N SER A 62 -2.08 13.50 7.55
CA SER A 62 -2.64 14.48 8.47
C SER A 62 -1.85 14.63 9.76
N ASP A 63 -1.04 13.63 10.12
CA ASP A 63 -0.25 13.61 11.33
C ASP A 63 1.04 12.82 11.11
N THR A 64 1.99 12.91 12.03
CA THR A 64 3.26 12.19 11.94
C THR A 64 3.24 10.97 12.85
N LEU A 65 2.57 9.91 12.37
CA LEU A 65 2.47 8.63 13.06
C LEU A 65 3.25 7.58 12.25
N TRP A 66 4.48 7.31 12.65
CA TRP A 66 5.40 6.44 11.93
C TRP A 66 4.85 5.04 11.69
N GLN A 67 4.22 4.46 12.72
CA GLN A 67 3.64 3.12 12.62
C GLN A 67 2.51 3.05 11.60
N GLU A 68 1.70 4.10 11.52
CA GLU A 68 0.61 4.17 10.55
C GLU A 68 1.15 4.32 9.12
N MET A 69 2.24 5.08 8.95
CA MET A 69 2.91 5.20 7.64
C MET A 69 3.44 3.84 7.17
N GLU A 70 4.06 3.06 8.06
CA GLU A 70 4.51 1.70 7.74
C GLU A 70 3.35 0.80 7.33
N LYS A 71 2.24 0.87 8.06
CA LYS A 71 1.03 0.09 7.73
C LYS A 71 0.50 0.46 6.34
N TYR A 72 0.45 1.75 6.04
CA TYR A 72 0.04 2.23 4.72
C TYR A 72 0.94 1.68 3.61
N GLY A 73 2.25 1.76 3.80
CA GLY A 73 3.22 1.24 2.84
C GLY A 73 3.05 -0.25 2.61
N LYS A 74 2.80 -1.01 3.66
CA LYS A 74 2.58 -2.47 3.56
C LYS A 74 1.33 -2.83 2.76
N MET A 75 0.34 -1.95 2.73
CA MET A 75 -0.90 -2.14 1.96
C MET A 75 -0.76 -1.81 0.47
N MET A 76 0.34 -1.18 0.07
CA MET A 76 0.53 -0.78 -1.33
C MET A 76 0.79 -1.98 -2.23
N PRO A 77 0.32 -1.92 -3.49
CA PRO A 77 0.56 -2.99 -4.45
C PRO A 77 2.05 -3.25 -4.66
N HIS A 78 2.41 -4.51 -4.80
CA HIS A 78 3.80 -4.90 -5.02
C HIS A 78 3.89 -6.16 -5.87
N THR A 79 4.90 -6.21 -6.72
CA THR A 79 5.22 -7.37 -7.56
C THR A 79 6.52 -7.99 -7.04
N LYS A 80 6.59 -9.32 -6.99
CA LYS A 80 7.70 -10.08 -6.37
C LYS A 80 9.10 -9.58 -6.77
N TYR A 81 9.30 -9.27 -8.04
CA TYR A 81 10.60 -8.79 -8.54
C TYR A 81 10.65 -7.29 -8.78
N GLY A 82 9.59 -6.59 -8.38
CA GLY A 82 9.46 -5.15 -8.57
C GLY A 82 9.99 -4.33 -7.41
N ASN A 83 9.77 -3.03 -7.50
CA ASN A 83 10.11 -2.07 -6.45
C ASN A 83 8.93 -1.13 -6.24
N THR A 84 8.51 -0.95 -4.99
CA THR A 84 7.45 -0.02 -4.62
C THR A 84 8.00 0.95 -3.59
N GLN A 85 7.93 2.24 -3.87
CA GLN A 85 8.37 3.30 -2.98
C GLN A 85 7.22 4.24 -2.66
N VAL A 86 7.07 4.60 -1.40
CA VAL A 86 6.06 5.54 -0.93
C VAL A 86 6.76 6.66 -0.17
N TYR A 87 6.59 7.88 -0.65
CA TYR A 87 7.14 9.08 0.01
C TYR A 87 6.02 9.82 0.73
N PHE A 88 6.22 10.07 2.02
CA PHE A 88 5.22 10.71 2.87
C PHE A 88 5.57 12.17 3.12
N PHE A 89 4.58 13.03 2.96
CA PHE A 89 4.69 14.48 3.20
C PHE A 89 3.55 14.95 4.09
N SER A 90 3.76 16.03 4.84
CA SER A 90 2.68 16.64 5.61
C SER A 90 1.71 17.37 4.67
N GLU A 91 0.41 17.19 4.89
CA GLU A 91 -0.60 17.92 4.13
C GLU A 91 -0.58 19.42 4.40
N LYS A 92 0.01 19.83 5.53
CA LYS A 92 0.14 21.23 5.95
C LYS A 92 1.38 21.91 5.40
N GLY A 93 2.33 21.15 4.87
CA GLY A 93 3.57 21.68 4.31
C GLY A 93 3.58 21.67 2.80
N GLU A 94 4.74 21.91 2.22
CA GLU A 94 4.91 21.80 0.78
C GLU A 94 5.20 20.35 0.38
N TYR A 95 4.68 19.95 -0.76
CA TYR A 95 4.89 18.62 -1.29
C TYR A 95 4.82 18.65 -2.82
N PRO A 96 5.51 17.68 -3.51
CA PRO A 96 5.44 17.63 -4.96
C PRO A 96 4.04 17.21 -5.42
N GLN A 97 3.59 17.77 -6.53
CA GLN A 97 2.27 17.48 -7.09
C GLN A 97 2.29 16.30 -8.06
N LYS A 98 3.50 15.89 -8.53
CA LYS A 98 3.64 14.87 -9.54
C LYS A 98 4.95 14.11 -9.34
N VAL A 99 4.89 12.78 -9.55
CA VAL A 99 6.07 11.92 -9.58
C VAL A 99 6.72 12.05 -10.96
N GLU A 100 8.03 12.33 -10.99
CA GLU A 100 8.82 12.26 -12.21
C GLU A 100 9.06 10.80 -12.62
N GLY A 101 9.29 10.57 -13.91
CA GLY A 101 9.47 9.21 -14.43
C GLY A 101 10.81 8.57 -14.13
N ALA A 102 11.74 9.27 -13.52
CA ALA A 102 13.09 8.79 -13.17
C ALA A 102 13.60 9.49 -11.92
N GLU A 103 14.62 8.93 -11.29
CA GLU A 103 15.23 9.55 -10.11
C GLU A 103 15.96 10.85 -10.49
N PRO A 104 15.85 11.89 -9.66
CA PRO A 104 14.97 11.99 -8.50
C PRO A 104 13.50 12.08 -8.93
N TYR A 105 12.61 11.43 -8.18
CA TYR A 105 11.19 11.35 -8.54
C TYR A 105 10.44 12.66 -8.35
N PHE A 106 11.05 13.62 -7.69
CA PHE A 106 10.54 14.97 -7.50
C PHE A 106 11.69 15.94 -7.31
N LYS A 107 11.42 17.23 -7.41
CA LYS A 107 12.44 18.26 -7.27
C LYS A 107 13.08 18.20 -5.88
N THR A 108 14.40 18.41 -5.83
CA THR A 108 15.17 18.35 -4.57
C THR A 108 14.74 19.39 -3.54
N GLU A 109 14.05 20.45 -3.94
CA GLU A 109 13.50 21.45 -3.04
C GLU A 109 12.49 20.86 -2.05
N TYR A 110 11.87 19.72 -2.39
CA TYR A 110 10.91 19.02 -1.54
C TYR A 110 11.57 18.03 -0.57
N ASN A 111 12.85 17.77 -0.70
CA ASN A 111 13.54 16.76 0.13
C ASN A 111 13.42 17.08 1.62
N SER A 112 13.53 18.35 2.00
CA SER A 112 13.42 18.77 3.40
C SER A 112 12.02 18.59 4.00
N TYR A 113 11.00 18.48 3.15
CA TYR A 113 9.61 18.29 3.57
C TYR A 113 9.20 16.82 3.64
N CYS A 114 10.02 15.91 3.14
CA CYS A 114 9.72 14.47 3.17
C CYS A 114 9.84 13.93 4.58
N LEU A 115 8.74 13.42 5.12
CA LEU A 115 8.68 12.86 6.47
C LEU A 115 9.25 11.46 6.54
N GLY A 116 8.98 10.64 5.53
CA GLY A 116 9.43 9.26 5.54
C GLY A 116 9.33 8.63 4.17
N LYS A 117 10.00 7.49 4.03
CA LYS A 117 9.98 6.67 2.82
C LYS A 117 9.78 5.21 3.21
N PHE A 118 8.78 4.58 2.63
CA PHE A 118 8.58 3.14 2.72
C PHE A 118 8.97 2.52 1.38
N GLU A 119 9.73 1.44 1.44
CA GLU A 119 10.16 0.75 0.23
C GLU A 119 9.94 -0.76 0.35
N LYS A 120 9.33 -1.34 -0.66
CA LYS A 120 9.26 -2.79 -0.86
C LYS A 120 10.18 -3.15 -2.02
N ARG A 121 11.17 -3.98 -1.72
CA ARG A 121 12.15 -4.43 -2.72
C ARG A 121 11.79 -5.81 -3.24
N ALA A 122 12.50 -6.23 -4.26
CA ALA A 122 12.36 -7.58 -4.80
C ALA A 122 12.57 -8.62 -3.70
N MET A 123 11.92 -9.77 -3.84
CA MET A 123 12.02 -10.93 -2.95
C MET A 123 11.50 -10.68 -1.52
N GLY A 124 10.62 -9.70 -1.35
CA GLY A 124 9.93 -9.47 -0.09
C GLY A 124 10.67 -8.61 0.92
N GLU A 125 11.83 -8.07 0.58
CA GLU A 125 12.49 -7.11 1.45
C GLU A 125 11.67 -5.83 1.54
N GLU A 126 11.51 -5.29 2.76
CA GLU A 126 10.82 -4.01 2.94
C GLU A 126 11.45 -3.25 4.10
N GLY A 127 11.32 -1.92 4.06
CA GLY A 127 11.85 -1.07 5.11
C GLY A 127 11.25 0.31 5.09
N PHE A 128 11.29 0.95 6.25
CA PHE A 128 10.82 2.33 6.43
C PHE A 128 11.95 3.18 6.99
N VAL A 129 12.15 4.34 6.38
CA VAL A 129 13.18 5.30 6.80
C VAL A 129 12.52 6.61 7.14
N LYS A 130 12.79 7.13 8.34
CA LYS A 130 12.37 8.47 8.76
C LYS A 130 13.31 9.49 8.16
N TYR A 131 12.74 10.57 7.59
CA TYR A 131 13.52 11.66 7.00
C TYR A 131 14.63 11.17 6.06
N PRO A 132 14.27 10.51 4.94
CA PRO A 132 15.26 9.82 4.09
C PRO A 132 16.29 10.72 3.42
N PHE A 133 16.07 12.05 3.41
CA PHE A 133 16.97 13.02 2.80
C PHE A 133 17.72 13.87 3.81
N HIS A 134 17.68 13.47 5.07
CA HIS A 134 18.39 14.15 6.16
C HIS A 134 19.57 13.36 6.67
#